data_9e45de9858626522c0dfe26ffb6039db
#
_entry.id   9e45de9858626522c0dfe26ffb6039db
#
_cell.length_a   1.000
_cell.length_b   1.000
_cell.length_c   1.000
_cell.angle_alpha   90.00
_cell.angle_beta   90.00
_cell.angle_gamma   90.00
#
_symmetry.space_group_name_H-M   'P 1'
#
loop_
_entity.id
_entity.type
_entity.pdbx_description
1 polymer ?
#
loop_
_entity_poly.entity_id
_entity_poly.type
_entity_poly.pdbx_seq_one_letter_code
_entity_poly.pdbx_strand_id
1 'polypeptide(L)'
;METLTKLGSTDLQVSRHGFGAARIGDGAPLDQIESLLDSLLDLGITFIDTADCYAQSEELIGRFLRDRIGEFIVATKCGCLTNGDPGEAYSRAVIENSIDRSLQRMGLECLDLVFLHTCSADVLRAGEATEALLRARDAGKVRYTGYSGDGKDALLAISLGVFDALQVTF
;
A
#
# COMPACT_ATOMS: atom_id res chain seq x y z
N MET A 1 23.11 3.29 10.00
CA MET A 1 21.67 2.98 10.07
C MET A 1 20.90 4.25 9.81
N GLU A 2 19.91 4.19 8.96
CA GLU A 2 19.01 5.32 8.73
C GLU A 2 18.17 5.60 9.97
N THR A 3 17.89 6.88 10.24
CA THR A 3 17.09 7.27 11.40
C THR A 3 15.61 7.04 11.08
N LEU A 4 14.94 6.22 11.88
CA LEU A 4 13.50 6.05 11.77
C LEU A 4 12.78 7.33 12.18
N THR A 5 11.70 7.62 11.50
CA THR A 5 10.83 8.76 11.78
C THR A 5 9.38 8.31 11.86
N LYS A 6 8.61 8.98 12.67
CA LYS A 6 7.18 8.71 12.78
C LYS A 6 6.44 9.22 11.54
N LEU A 7 5.62 8.38 10.92
CA LEU A 7 4.82 8.76 9.76
C LEU A 7 3.57 9.55 10.22
N GLY A 8 3.66 10.86 10.14
CA GLY A 8 2.56 11.75 10.50
C GLY A 8 2.04 11.54 11.92
N SER A 9 0.71 11.37 12.06
CA SER A 9 0.03 11.09 13.33
C SER A 9 -0.05 9.59 13.68
N THR A 10 0.36 8.70 12.76
CA THR A 10 0.33 7.24 12.97
C THR A 10 1.35 6.80 14.02
N ASP A 11 1.34 5.56 14.46
CA ASP A 11 2.41 4.97 15.28
C ASP A 11 3.52 4.29 14.45
N LEU A 12 3.41 4.35 13.11
CA LEU A 12 4.36 3.74 12.20
C LEU A 12 5.72 4.46 12.28
N GLN A 13 6.78 3.68 12.54
CA GLN A 13 8.17 4.15 12.51
C GLN A 13 8.78 3.70 11.18
N VAL A 14 9.08 4.65 10.30
CA VAL A 14 9.55 4.38 8.94
C VAL A 14 10.92 5.00 8.69
N SER A 15 11.71 4.39 7.82
CA SER A 15 12.90 5.03 7.27
C SER A 15 12.50 6.28 6.48
N ARG A 16 13.35 7.31 6.50
CA ARG A 16 13.10 8.56 5.78
C ARG A 16 13.02 8.37 4.27
N HIS A 17 13.81 7.42 3.75
CA HIS A 17 13.72 6.96 2.37
C HIS A 17 12.91 5.67 2.32
N GLY A 18 11.96 5.60 1.38
CA GLY A 18 11.20 4.39 1.09
C GLY A 18 11.67 3.74 -0.21
N PHE A 19 11.39 2.46 -0.34
CA PHE A 19 11.62 1.72 -1.57
C PHE A 19 10.31 1.55 -2.35
N GLY A 20 10.25 2.10 -3.57
CA GLY A 20 9.14 1.89 -4.49
C GLY A 20 9.30 0.59 -5.27
N ALA A 21 8.44 -0.38 -4.98
CA ALA A 21 8.50 -1.74 -5.51
C ALA A 21 7.74 -1.95 -6.84
N ALA A 22 7.29 -0.88 -7.51
CA ALA A 22 6.44 -0.96 -8.69
C ALA A 22 7.01 -1.83 -9.83
N ARG A 23 8.32 -1.94 -9.91
CA ARG A 23 9.01 -2.62 -11.02
C ARG A 23 9.82 -3.85 -10.62
N ILE A 24 9.74 -4.31 -9.38
CA ILE A 24 10.50 -5.51 -8.96
C ILE A 24 10.02 -6.78 -9.67
N GLY A 25 8.78 -6.80 -10.16
CA GLY A 25 8.20 -7.90 -10.92
C GLY A 25 8.48 -7.85 -12.44
N ASP A 26 9.26 -6.90 -12.96
CA ASP A 26 9.47 -6.67 -14.38
C ASP A 26 10.54 -7.60 -15.02
N GLY A 27 10.67 -8.83 -14.52
CA GLY A 27 11.51 -9.86 -15.13
C GLY A 27 12.96 -9.92 -14.67
N ALA A 28 13.31 -9.27 -13.56
CA ALA A 28 14.59 -9.48 -12.91
C ALA A 28 14.69 -10.93 -12.36
N PRO A 29 15.89 -11.54 -12.37
CA PRO A 29 16.10 -12.85 -11.74
C PRO A 29 15.73 -12.85 -10.26
N LEU A 30 15.09 -13.96 -9.80
CA LEU A 30 14.55 -14.05 -8.44
C LEU A 30 15.62 -13.89 -7.36
N ASP A 31 16.82 -14.41 -7.57
CA ASP A 31 17.95 -14.27 -6.67
C ASP A 31 18.45 -12.82 -6.53
N GLN A 32 18.33 -12.04 -7.59
CA GLN A 32 18.63 -10.61 -7.54
C GLN A 32 17.56 -9.83 -6.77
N ILE A 33 16.29 -10.19 -6.93
CA ILE A 33 15.17 -9.58 -6.19
C ILE A 33 15.31 -9.88 -4.70
N GLU A 34 15.57 -11.13 -4.33
CA GLU A 34 15.81 -11.55 -2.95
C GLU A 34 16.97 -10.75 -2.33
N SER A 35 18.12 -10.75 -2.99
CA SER A 35 19.30 -10.00 -2.56
C SER A 35 19.05 -8.49 -2.44
N LEU A 36 18.25 -7.91 -3.34
CA LEU A 36 17.85 -6.51 -3.28
C LEU A 36 17.00 -6.23 -2.03
N LEU A 37 15.94 -7.01 -1.82
CA LEU A 37 15.01 -6.81 -0.69
C LEU A 37 15.70 -6.99 0.66
N ASP A 38 16.58 -8.00 0.80
CA ASP A 38 17.39 -8.19 2.00
C ASP A 38 18.34 -7.01 2.24
N SER A 39 19.02 -6.57 1.17
CA SER A 39 19.97 -5.46 1.26
C SER A 39 19.29 -4.15 1.67
N LEU A 40 18.04 -3.91 1.23
CA LEU A 40 17.27 -2.73 1.65
C LEU A 40 17.09 -2.68 3.16
N LEU A 41 16.64 -3.79 3.75
CA LEU A 41 16.43 -3.89 5.20
C LEU A 41 17.75 -3.78 5.97
N ASP A 42 18.81 -4.44 5.50
CA ASP A 42 20.14 -4.38 6.11
C ASP A 42 20.73 -2.96 6.08
N LEU A 43 20.39 -2.16 5.07
CA LEU A 43 20.75 -0.74 4.99
C LEU A 43 19.85 0.17 5.84
N GLY A 44 18.80 -0.38 6.42
CA GLY A 44 17.84 0.36 7.25
C GLY A 44 16.71 1.04 6.46
N ILE A 45 16.49 0.68 5.19
CA ILE A 45 15.36 1.12 4.39
C ILE A 45 14.18 0.19 4.72
N THR A 46 13.32 0.63 5.63
CA THR A 46 12.25 -0.20 6.20
C THR A 46 10.86 0.16 5.71
N PHE A 47 10.72 1.16 4.84
CA PHE A 47 9.44 1.56 4.26
C PHE A 47 9.35 1.09 2.81
N ILE A 48 8.44 0.16 2.52
CA ILE A 48 8.25 -0.45 1.20
C ILE A 48 6.89 -0.01 0.65
N ASP A 49 6.89 0.61 -0.53
CA ASP A 49 5.70 1.06 -1.25
C ASP A 49 5.41 0.14 -2.44
N THR A 50 4.24 -0.47 -2.47
CA THR A 50 3.75 -1.33 -3.53
C THR A 50 2.31 -1.00 -3.92
N ALA A 51 1.66 -1.83 -4.75
CA ALA A 51 0.23 -1.81 -5.03
C ALA A 51 -0.23 -3.19 -5.51
N ASP A 52 -1.50 -3.50 -5.33
CA ASP A 52 -2.09 -4.78 -5.77
C ASP A 52 -2.05 -4.96 -7.29
N CYS A 53 -2.02 -3.86 -8.04
CA CYS A 53 -1.92 -3.85 -9.51
C CYS A 53 -0.47 -3.83 -10.04
N TYR A 54 0.56 -3.88 -9.19
CA TYR A 54 1.95 -3.89 -9.61
C TYR A 54 2.44 -5.32 -9.87
N ALA A 55 2.15 -5.85 -11.07
CA ALA A 55 2.60 -7.17 -11.51
C ALA A 55 2.69 -8.21 -10.34
N GLN A 56 3.89 -8.72 -10.05
CA GLN A 56 4.15 -9.71 -8.99
C GLN A 56 4.74 -9.09 -7.71
N SER A 57 4.68 -7.76 -7.57
CA SER A 57 5.40 -7.05 -6.51
C SER A 57 5.03 -7.53 -5.11
N GLU A 58 3.73 -7.66 -4.81
CA GLU A 58 3.25 -8.14 -3.52
C GLU A 58 3.63 -9.60 -3.24
N GLU A 59 3.56 -10.48 -4.26
CA GLU A 59 3.99 -11.87 -4.13
C GLU A 59 5.49 -11.99 -3.84
N LEU A 60 6.31 -11.16 -4.49
CA LEU A 60 7.76 -11.16 -4.29
C LEU A 60 8.13 -10.64 -2.89
N ILE A 61 7.47 -9.58 -2.41
CA ILE A 61 7.63 -9.08 -1.05
C ILE A 61 7.24 -10.18 -0.05
N GLY A 62 6.06 -10.79 -0.20
CA GLY A 62 5.60 -11.84 0.68
C GLY A 62 6.47 -13.10 0.64
N ARG A 63 7.07 -13.43 -0.52
CA ARG A 63 7.95 -14.57 -0.68
C ARG A 63 9.30 -14.39 0.01
N PHE A 64 9.93 -13.23 -0.18
CA PHE A 64 11.31 -13.03 0.24
C PHE A 64 11.45 -12.35 1.61
N LEU A 65 10.43 -11.62 2.07
CA LEU A 65 10.48 -10.92 3.36
C LEU A 65 9.61 -11.56 4.45
N ARG A 66 9.03 -12.74 4.20
CA ARG A 66 8.16 -13.43 5.18
C ARG A 66 8.85 -13.65 6.53
N ASP A 67 10.10 -14.06 6.53
CA ASP A 67 10.86 -14.35 7.75
C ASP A 67 11.38 -13.08 8.44
N ARG A 68 11.16 -11.92 7.81
CA ARG A 68 11.56 -10.59 8.30
C ARG A 68 10.35 -9.69 8.63
N ILE A 69 9.16 -10.28 8.78
CA ILE A 69 7.95 -9.54 9.19
C ILE A 69 8.21 -8.84 10.53
N GLY A 70 7.90 -7.54 10.59
CA GLY A 70 8.19 -6.69 11.76
C GLY A 70 9.45 -5.84 11.63
N GLU A 71 10.31 -6.11 10.63
CA GLU A 71 11.47 -5.28 10.32
C GLU A 71 11.13 -4.17 9.31
N PHE A 72 9.99 -4.23 8.66
CA PHE A 72 9.55 -3.26 7.66
C PHE A 72 8.08 -2.87 7.83
N ILE A 73 7.73 -1.74 7.26
CA ILE A 73 6.37 -1.25 7.10
C ILE A 73 6.02 -1.32 5.62
N VAL A 74 4.89 -1.94 5.30
CA VAL A 74 4.41 -2.00 3.92
C VAL A 74 3.25 -1.04 3.69
N ALA A 75 3.40 -0.21 2.68
CA ALA A 75 2.31 0.57 2.11
C ALA A 75 1.90 -0.06 0.77
N THR A 76 0.64 -0.43 0.64
CA THR A 76 0.08 -0.89 -0.63
C THR A 76 -1.08 -0.01 -1.07
N LYS A 77 -1.64 -0.27 -2.25
CA LYS A 77 -2.70 0.55 -2.83
C LYS A 77 -3.79 -0.35 -3.40
N CYS A 78 -5.04 0.09 -3.27
CA CYS A 78 -6.22 -0.62 -3.72
C CYS A 78 -7.09 0.22 -4.65
N GLY A 79 -8.01 -0.44 -5.35
CA GLY A 79 -9.06 0.20 -6.17
C GLY A 79 -8.84 0.14 -7.67
N CYS A 80 -7.64 -0.17 -8.15
CA CYS A 80 -7.42 -0.49 -9.55
C CYS A 80 -8.03 -1.84 -9.92
N LEU A 81 -8.48 -1.99 -11.16
CA LEU A 81 -8.90 -3.31 -11.65
C LEU A 81 -7.69 -4.18 -11.95
N THR A 82 -7.74 -5.39 -11.47
CA THR A 82 -6.86 -6.49 -11.85
C THR A 82 -7.67 -7.62 -12.47
N ASN A 83 -6.99 -8.59 -13.12
CA ASN A 83 -7.69 -9.71 -13.75
C ASN A 83 -8.50 -10.50 -12.72
N GLY A 84 -9.80 -10.63 -12.98
CA GLY A 84 -10.72 -11.38 -12.12
C GLY A 84 -11.44 -10.56 -11.05
N ASP A 85 -11.23 -9.24 -11.01
CA ASP A 85 -11.97 -8.39 -10.08
C ASP A 85 -13.46 -8.29 -10.46
N PRO A 86 -14.37 -8.33 -9.47
CA PRO A 86 -15.79 -8.22 -9.69
C PRO A 86 -16.22 -6.74 -9.76
N GLY A 87 -16.67 -6.26 -10.91
CA GLY A 87 -17.29 -4.94 -11.02
C GLY A 87 -16.37 -3.86 -11.58
N GLU A 88 -16.66 -2.61 -11.20
CA GLU A 88 -15.97 -1.41 -11.68
C GLU A 88 -14.85 -1.00 -10.70
N ALA A 89 -13.84 -0.31 -11.24
CA ALA A 89 -12.77 0.26 -10.42
C ALA A 89 -13.34 1.08 -9.26
N TYR A 90 -12.72 0.96 -8.09
CA TYR A 90 -13.10 1.64 -6.85
C TYR A 90 -14.49 1.29 -6.29
N SER A 91 -15.22 0.31 -6.85
CA SER A 91 -16.40 -0.23 -6.20
C SER A 91 -16.01 -0.94 -4.89
N ARG A 92 -16.98 -1.05 -3.96
CA ARG A 92 -16.74 -1.77 -2.68
C ARG A 92 -16.16 -3.15 -2.92
N ALA A 93 -16.74 -3.92 -3.84
CA ALA A 93 -16.28 -5.29 -4.11
C ALA A 93 -14.83 -5.34 -4.59
N VAL A 94 -14.40 -4.38 -5.43
CA VAL A 94 -13.01 -4.27 -5.88
C VAL A 94 -12.07 -3.89 -4.74
N ILE A 95 -12.44 -2.93 -3.87
CA ILE A 95 -11.64 -2.54 -2.71
C ILE A 95 -11.46 -3.73 -1.75
N GLU A 96 -12.55 -4.41 -1.37
CA GLU A 96 -12.50 -5.55 -0.46
C GLU A 96 -11.66 -6.69 -1.05
N ASN A 97 -11.86 -7.04 -2.33
CA ASN A 97 -11.11 -8.08 -3.02
C ASN A 97 -9.60 -7.73 -3.15
N SER A 98 -9.29 -6.46 -3.45
CA SER A 98 -7.92 -5.94 -3.51
C SER A 98 -7.19 -6.12 -2.17
N ILE A 99 -7.81 -5.73 -1.06
CA ILE A 99 -7.24 -5.86 0.28
C ILE A 99 -7.01 -7.33 0.65
N ASP A 100 -8.00 -8.21 0.41
CA ASP A 100 -7.88 -9.63 0.72
C ASP A 100 -6.80 -10.31 -0.13
N ARG A 101 -6.68 -9.93 -1.39
CA ARG A 101 -5.62 -10.38 -2.29
C ARG A 101 -4.24 -9.92 -1.81
N SER A 102 -4.09 -8.67 -1.40
CA SER A 102 -2.83 -8.14 -0.87
C SER A 102 -2.39 -8.87 0.41
N LEU A 103 -3.31 -9.11 1.34
CA LEU A 103 -3.06 -9.92 2.54
C LEU A 103 -2.57 -11.33 2.19
N GLN A 104 -3.25 -11.99 1.23
CA GLN A 104 -2.90 -13.34 0.79
C GLN A 104 -1.53 -13.39 0.11
N ARG A 105 -1.24 -12.46 -0.82
CA ARG A 105 0.02 -12.41 -1.57
C ARG A 105 1.22 -12.18 -0.66
N MET A 106 1.08 -11.24 0.27
CA MET A 106 2.15 -10.93 1.20
C MET A 106 2.21 -11.86 2.42
N GLY A 107 1.19 -12.70 2.63
CA GLY A 107 1.12 -13.60 3.78
C GLY A 107 0.98 -12.88 5.11
N LEU A 108 0.30 -11.73 5.12
CA LEU A 108 0.08 -10.88 6.28
C LEU A 108 -1.35 -11.05 6.81
N GLU A 109 -1.53 -10.92 8.13
CA GLU A 109 -2.86 -10.88 8.76
C GLU A 109 -3.45 -9.47 8.75
N CYS A 110 -2.61 -8.44 8.71
CA CYS A 110 -3.00 -7.04 8.68
C CYS A 110 -1.99 -6.22 7.87
N LEU A 111 -2.47 -5.32 7.01
CA LEU A 111 -1.66 -4.39 6.23
C LEU A 111 -1.38 -3.13 7.05
N ASP A 112 -0.16 -2.63 7.03
CA ASP A 112 0.20 -1.44 7.80
C ASP A 112 -0.48 -0.18 7.27
N LEU A 113 -0.45 0.04 5.95
CA LEU A 113 -1.00 1.23 5.31
C LEU A 113 -1.54 0.88 3.93
N VAL A 114 -2.79 1.26 3.67
CA VAL A 114 -3.43 1.06 2.36
C VAL A 114 -3.94 2.38 1.82
N PHE A 115 -3.52 2.72 0.61
CA PHE A 115 -3.97 3.92 -0.10
C PHE A 115 -5.08 3.60 -1.12
N LEU A 116 -6.05 4.51 -1.29
CA LEU A 116 -6.81 4.56 -2.54
C LEU A 116 -5.88 5.02 -3.66
N HIS A 117 -5.76 4.22 -4.71
CA HIS A 117 -4.76 4.39 -5.77
C HIS A 117 -5.21 5.36 -6.86
N THR A 118 -4.92 6.65 -6.70
CA THR A 118 -5.12 7.68 -7.75
C THR A 118 -6.57 7.81 -8.23
N CYS A 119 -7.54 7.66 -7.33
CA CYS A 119 -8.93 7.84 -7.71
C CYS A 119 -9.30 9.33 -7.88
N SER A 120 -10.28 9.59 -8.74
CA SER A 120 -10.74 10.95 -9.02
C SER A 120 -11.54 11.55 -7.85
N ALA A 121 -11.68 12.88 -7.88
CA ALA A 121 -12.56 13.60 -6.96
C ALA A 121 -14.01 13.09 -6.97
N ASP A 122 -14.51 12.59 -8.11
CA ASP A 122 -15.87 12.06 -8.20
C ASP A 122 -16.01 10.74 -7.44
N VAL A 123 -15.02 9.86 -7.51
CA VAL A 123 -14.94 8.63 -6.68
C VAL A 123 -14.89 8.99 -5.19
N LEU A 124 -14.05 9.97 -4.83
CA LEU A 124 -13.96 10.44 -3.43
C LEU A 124 -15.29 11.02 -2.93
N ARG A 125 -15.99 11.82 -3.75
CA ARG A 125 -17.31 12.39 -3.39
C ARG A 125 -18.40 11.33 -3.28
N ALA A 126 -18.37 10.30 -4.12
CA ALA A 126 -19.31 9.18 -4.05
C ALA A 126 -19.17 8.41 -2.72
N GLY A 127 -17.97 8.38 -2.16
CA GLY A 127 -17.71 7.86 -0.82
C GLY A 127 -17.60 6.33 -0.72
N GLU A 128 -18.09 5.57 -1.69
CA GLU A 128 -18.13 4.09 -1.62
C GLU A 128 -16.76 3.47 -1.40
N ALA A 129 -15.74 3.88 -2.19
CA ALA A 129 -14.38 3.38 -2.06
C ALA A 129 -13.76 3.72 -0.69
N THR A 130 -13.99 4.96 -0.24
CA THR A 130 -13.50 5.44 1.07
C THR A 130 -14.15 4.65 2.20
N GLU A 131 -15.48 4.47 2.18
CA GLU A 131 -16.19 3.67 3.17
C GLU A 131 -15.74 2.21 3.19
N ALA A 132 -15.49 1.60 2.02
CA ALA A 132 -15.00 0.22 1.94
C ALA A 132 -13.61 0.08 2.58
N LEU A 133 -12.69 1.02 2.31
CA LEU A 133 -11.37 1.03 2.92
C LEU A 133 -11.44 1.24 4.45
N LEU A 134 -12.28 2.16 4.93
CA LEU A 134 -12.46 2.40 6.36
C LEU A 134 -13.07 1.17 7.07
N ARG A 135 -14.00 0.46 6.44
CA ARG A 135 -14.53 -0.82 6.96
C ARG A 135 -13.45 -1.90 7.08
N ALA A 136 -12.53 -1.98 6.12
CA ALA A 136 -11.42 -2.91 6.20
C ALA A 136 -10.49 -2.59 7.39
N ARG A 137 -10.27 -1.30 7.68
CA ARG A 137 -9.57 -0.86 8.89
C ARG A 137 -10.34 -1.26 10.16
N ASP A 138 -11.63 -0.97 10.22
CA ASP A 138 -12.47 -1.30 11.39
C ASP A 138 -12.57 -2.82 11.62
N ALA A 139 -12.42 -3.63 10.56
CA ALA A 139 -12.34 -5.09 10.62
C ALA A 139 -10.93 -5.62 11.00
N GLY A 140 -9.94 -4.74 11.19
CA GLY A 140 -8.57 -5.12 11.56
C GLY A 140 -7.71 -5.65 10.42
N LYS A 141 -8.17 -5.56 9.17
CA LYS A 141 -7.40 -5.96 7.98
C LYS A 141 -6.35 -4.92 7.58
N VAL A 142 -6.55 -3.67 7.99
CA VAL A 142 -5.70 -2.51 7.67
C VAL A 142 -5.50 -1.68 8.93
N ARG A 143 -4.27 -1.27 9.23
CA ARG A 143 -3.99 -0.40 10.40
C ARG A 143 -4.30 1.06 10.07
N TYR A 144 -3.79 1.57 8.96
CA TYR A 144 -3.91 2.96 8.55
C TYR A 144 -4.37 3.07 7.10
N THR A 145 -5.14 4.13 6.83
CA THR A 145 -5.70 4.40 5.51
C THR A 145 -5.09 5.64 4.90
N GLY A 146 -4.97 5.67 3.58
CA GLY A 146 -4.38 6.80 2.88
C GLY A 146 -5.01 7.07 1.52
N TYR A 147 -4.58 8.17 0.93
CA TYR A 147 -4.89 8.51 -0.45
C TYR A 147 -3.58 8.77 -1.21
N SER A 148 -3.45 8.16 -2.40
CA SER A 148 -2.35 8.40 -3.33
C SER A 148 -2.86 9.12 -4.56
N GLY A 149 -2.35 10.30 -4.85
CA GLY A 149 -2.70 11.11 -6.02
C GLY A 149 -2.36 12.58 -5.83
N ASP A 150 -2.54 13.38 -6.86
CA ASP A 150 -2.02 14.73 -6.95
C ASP A 150 -3.10 15.80 -7.10
N GLY A 151 -2.70 17.06 -7.05
CA GLY A 151 -3.49 18.21 -7.44
C GLY A 151 -4.78 18.39 -6.63
N LYS A 152 -5.89 18.71 -7.33
CA LYS A 152 -7.19 18.96 -6.72
C LYS A 152 -7.80 17.75 -6.02
N ASP A 153 -7.47 16.56 -6.48
CA ASP A 153 -8.01 15.32 -5.91
C ASP A 153 -7.35 15.03 -4.56
N ALA A 154 -6.04 15.29 -4.43
CA ALA A 154 -5.34 15.24 -3.14
C ALA A 154 -5.86 16.29 -2.15
N LEU A 155 -6.15 17.53 -2.62
CA LEU A 155 -6.74 18.57 -1.78
C LEU A 155 -8.13 18.16 -1.26
N LEU A 156 -8.94 17.51 -2.10
CA LEU A 156 -10.22 16.97 -1.67
C LEU A 156 -10.02 15.86 -0.63
N ALA A 157 -9.10 14.92 -0.86
CA ALA A 157 -8.80 13.86 0.11
C ALA A 157 -8.41 14.43 1.47
N ILE A 158 -7.58 15.48 1.51
CA ILE A 158 -7.25 16.20 2.75
C ILE A 158 -8.51 16.75 3.42
N SER A 159 -9.40 17.39 2.64
CA SER A 159 -10.60 18.03 3.20
C SER A 159 -11.62 17.05 3.77
N LEU A 160 -11.59 15.79 3.36
CA LEU A 160 -12.44 14.73 3.92
C LEU A 160 -12.03 14.38 5.37
N GLY A 161 -10.77 14.57 5.74
CA GLY A 161 -10.30 14.36 7.12
C GLY A 161 -10.35 12.91 7.62
N VAL A 162 -10.40 11.92 6.71
CA VAL A 162 -10.59 10.50 7.03
C VAL A 162 -9.36 9.63 6.76
N PHE A 163 -8.37 10.18 6.05
CA PHE A 163 -7.13 9.48 5.72
C PHE A 163 -6.02 9.85 6.70
N ASP A 164 -5.24 8.85 7.10
CA ASP A 164 -4.11 9.00 8.03
C ASP A 164 -2.84 9.46 7.31
N ALA A 165 -2.74 9.18 6.00
CA ALA A 165 -1.56 9.50 5.18
C ALA A 165 -1.93 9.92 3.76
N LEU A 166 -1.03 10.70 3.16
CA LEU A 166 -1.09 11.09 1.74
C LEU A 166 0.21 10.74 1.05
N GLN A 167 0.09 10.25 -0.18
CA GLN A 167 1.20 10.05 -1.11
C GLN A 167 0.99 10.95 -2.32
N VAL A 168 1.89 11.91 -2.53
CA VAL A 168 1.82 12.88 -3.63
C VAL A 168 3.16 12.95 -4.36
N THR A 169 3.12 13.35 -5.63
CA THR A 169 4.34 13.64 -6.39
C THR A 169 4.90 14.99 -5.93
N PHE A 170 6.21 15.05 -5.71
CA PHE A 170 6.90 16.25 -5.28
C PHE A 170 7.79 16.81 -6.39
#